data_06f675ea580248c0138fdebf4be6ab51
#
_entry.id   06f675ea580248c0138fdebf4be6ab51
#
_cell.length_a   1.000
_cell.length_b   1.000
_cell.length_c   1.000
_cell.angle_alpha   90.00
_cell.angle_beta   90.00
_cell.angle_gamma   90.00
#
_symmetry.space_group_name_H-M   'P 1'
#
loop_
_entity.id
_entity.type
_entity.pdbx_description
1 polymer ?
#
loop_
_entity_poly.entity_id
_entity_poly.type
_entity_poly.pdbx_seq_one_letter_code
_entity_poly.pdbx_strand_id
1 'polypeptide(L)'
;MKKTYVLDTNVLIHDPESLFKFDEHIVAVPVEVLSELDRLKTQQGQLGASARRVNRSIRSLFENRPLKEIAEGDPSKPGALHAKLRDGGELRIVINESLIRDHFNGAKADRVRAVFMQVDAPDHRIIASAIYLRDTSKGPVILITKDACMALKAQALGVDVQDYRNDRVETSDEGEYRTIKVTAAAMRDFRELGQVQVKVKEEPPLILNEYVMFTSDSWTEPARHVGDGAFVPLGLYREFMSSDSGSRKGLQM
;
A
#
# COMPACT_ATOMS: atom_id res chain seq x y z
N MET A 1 21.88 -2.27 18.65
CA MET A 1 20.72 -2.38 19.55
C MET A 1 19.48 -2.56 18.65
N LYS A 2 18.70 -3.61 18.86
CA LYS A 2 17.49 -3.85 18.04
C LYS A 2 16.45 -2.78 18.32
N LYS A 3 15.90 -2.19 17.25
CA LYS A 3 14.75 -1.29 17.29
C LYS A 3 13.47 -2.08 17.10
N THR A 4 12.35 -1.54 17.53
CA THR A 4 11.02 -2.09 17.24
C THR A 4 10.26 -1.11 16.36
N TYR A 5 9.85 -1.55 15.18
CA TYR A 5 9.04 -0.79 14.26
C TYR A 5 7.59 -1.27 14.33
N VAL A 6 6.70 -0.40 14.74
CA VAL A 6 5.26 -0.67 14.77
C VAL A 6 4.66 -0.24 13.45
N LEU A 7 4.12 -1.17 12.70
CA LEU A 7 3.57 -0.87 11.37
C LEU A 7 2.07 -0.58 11.42
N ASP A 8 1.68 0.50 10.77
CA ASP A 8 0.29 0.84 10.48
C ASP A 8 -0.22 0.06 9.25
N THR A 9 -1.53 -0.11 9.15
CA THR A 9 -2.21 -0.78 8.03
C THR A 9 -1.88 -0.15 6.69
N ASN A 10 -1.85 1.19 6.64
CA ASN A 10 -1.57 1.93 5.40
C ASN A 10 -0.19 1.61 4.83
N VAL A 11 0.80 1.35 5.67
CA VAL A 11 2.15 0.93 5.25
C VAL A 11 2.11 -0.42 4.56
N LEU A 12 1.44 -1.39 5.19
CA LEU A 12 1.32 -2.76 4.68
C LEU A 12 0.52 -2.83 3.37
N ILE A 13 -0.52 -2.02 3.25
CA ILE A 13 -1.32 -1.93 2.02
C ILE A 13 -0.53 -1.26 0.90
N HIS A 14 0.21 -0.20 1.23
CA HIS A 14 1.05 0.51 0.26
C HIS A 14 2.18 -0.38 -0.25
N ASP A 15 2.82 -1.12 0.66
CA ASP A 15 3.90 -2.04 0.33
C ASP A 15 3.75 -3.36 1.11
N PRO A 16 3.15 -4.39 0.48
CA PRO A 16 2.99 -5.71 1.11
C PRO A 16 4.29 -6.40 1.52
N GLU A 17 5.43 -5.99 0.96
CA GLU A 17 6.75 -6.53 1.31
C GLU A 17 7.43 -5.74 2.45
N SER A 18 6.79 -4.67 2.95
CA SER A 18 7.37 -3.85 4.03
C SER A 18 7.69 -4.62 5.29
N LEU A 19 6.98 -5.73 5.56
CA LEU A 19 7.29 -6.65 6.67
C LEU A 19 8.75 -7.14 6.67
N PHE A 20 9.40 -7.20 5.50
CA PHE A 20 10.73 -7.78 5.30
C PHE A 20 11.82 -6.72 5.09
N LYS A 21 11.52 -5.43 5.28
CA LYS A 21 12.43 -4.31 4.94
C LYS A 21 13.05 -3.63 6.16
N PHE A 22 13.04 -4.27 7.30
CA PHE A 22 13.59 -3.72 8.54
C PHE A 22 14.78 -4.53 9.09
N ASP A 23 15.49 -5.23 8.21
CA ASP A 23 16.72 -5.98 8.49
C ASP A 23 16.62 -6.83 9.77
N GLU A 24 17.64 -6.77 10.65
CA GLU A 24 17.70 -7.51 11.90
C GLU A 24 16.76 -7.01 13.01
N HIS A 25 15.93 -6.02 12.71
CA HIS A 25 15.08 -5.35 13.69
C HIS A 25 13.81 -6.12 13.99
N ILE A 26 12.99 -5.59 14.91
CA ILE A 26 11.70 -6.15 15.28
C ILE A 26 10.62 -5.39 14.54
N VAL A 27 9.78 -6.12 13.84
CA VAL A 27 8.57 -5.60 13.20
C VAL A 27 7.38 -6.00 14.06
N ALA A 28 6.70 -5.04 14.63
CA ALA A 28 5.52 -5.26 15.46
C ALA A 28 4.25 -4.90 14.68
N VAL A 29 3.32 -5.84 14.60
CA VAL A 29 2.02 -5.65 13.94
C VAL A 29 0.93 -5.80 15.01
N PRO A 30 0.23 -4.72 15.38
CA PRO A 30 -0.91 -4.78 16.29
C PRO A 30 -2.05 -5.63 15.73
N VAL A 31 -2.83 -6.25 16.60
CA VAL A 31 -3.98 -7.08 16.20
C VAL A 31 -5.05 -6.26 15.45
N GLU A 32 -5.15 -4.97 15.71
CA GLU A 32 -6.02 -4.05 15.02
C GLU A 32 -5.71 -3.98 13.52
N VAL A 33 -4.41 -3.95 13.19
CA VAL A 33 -3.92 -3.99 11.81
C VAL A 33 -4.33 -5.28 11.11
N LEU A 34 -4.22 -6.43 11.80
CA LEU A 34 -4.67 -7.71 11.24
C LEU A 34 -6.19 -7.71 10.99
N SER A 35 -6.96 -7.16 11.92
CA SER A 35 -8.42 -7.05 11.80
C SER A 35 -8.82 -6.18 10.62
N GLU A 36 -8.10 -5.09 10.39
CA GLU A 36 -8.32 -4.19 9.26
C GLU A 36 -7.93 -4.85 7.94
N LEU A 37 -6.78 -5.50 7.87
CA LEU A 37 -6.36 -6.28 6.70
C LEU A 37 -7.37 -7.38 6.36
N ASP A 38 -7.97 -8.02 7.37
CA ASP A 38 -9.01 -9.04 7.18
C ASP A 38 -10.28 -8.45 6.56
N ARG A 39 -10.68 -7.26 6.98
CA ARG A 39 -11.78 -6.51 6.38
C ARG A 39 -11.47 -6.08 4.94
N LEU A 40 -10.26 -5.58 4.69
CA LEU A 40 -9.84 -5.07 3.39
C LEU A 40 -9.65 -6.19 2.34
N LYS A 41 -9.28 -7.42 2.74
CA LYS A 41 -9.06 -8.54 1.79
C LYS A 41 -10.29 -8.88 0.94
N THR A 42 -11.49 -8.53 1.39
CA THR A 42 -12.76 -8.78 0.69
C THR A 42 -13.05 -7.74 -0.39
N GLN A 43 -12.34 -6.62 -0.38
CA GLN A 43 -12.52 -5.56 -1.36
C GLN A 43 -11.95 -5.95 -2.72
N GLN A 44 -12.53 -5.39 -3.78
CA GLN A 44 -12.05 -5.52 -5.15
C GLN A 44 -10.90 -4.53 -5.42
N GLY A 45 -10.13 -4.79 -6.48
CA GLY A 45 -9.05 -3.91 -6.92
C GLY A 45 -7.74 -4.11 -6.14
N GLN A 46 -6.87 -3.11 -6.26
CA GLN A 46 -5.50 -3.16 -5.75
C GLN A 46 -5.45 -3.25 -4.22
N LEU A 47 -6.33 -2.54 -3.53
CA LEU A 47 -6.41 -2.52 -2.07
C LEU A 47 -6.63 -3.93 -1.50
N GLY A 48 -7.65 -4.64 -2.01
CA GLY A 48 -7.91 -6.02 -1.59
C GLY A 48 -6.81 -7.00 -2.01
N ALA A 49 -6.18 -6.78 -3.16
CA ALA A 49 -5.05 -7.60 -3.61
C ALA A 49 -3.84 -7.44 -2.67
N SER A 50 -3.49 -6.21 -2.28
CA SER A 50 -2.45 -5.92 -1.30
C SER A 50 -2.74 -6.57 0.05
N ALA A 51 -3.95 -6.40 0.59
CA ALA A 51 -4.36 -7.01 1.85
C ALA A 51 -4.27 -8.54 1.82
N ARG A 52 -4.70 -9.18 0.73
CA ARG A 52 -4.55 -10.64 0.55
C ARG A 52 -3.09 -11.07 0.48
N ARG A 53 -2.20 -10.26 -0.12
CA ARG A 53 -0.77 -10.54 -0.19
C ARG A 53 -0.12 -10.49 1.19
N VAL A 54 -0.37 -9.42 1.96
CA VAL A 54 0.11 -9.27 3.35
C VAL A 54 -0.36 -10.43 4.21
N ASN A 55 -1.66 -10.75 4.18
CA ASN A 55 -2.22 -11.87 4.97
C ASN A 55 -1.55 -13.21 4.64
N ARG A 56 -1.27 -13.48 3.34
CA ARG A 56 -0.53 -14.69 2.94
C ARG A 56 0.90 -14.70 3.47
N SER A 57 1.60 -13.56 3.38
CA SER A 57 2.97 -13.42 3.88
C SER A 57 3.04 -13.66 5.39
N ILE A 58 2.15 -13.02 6.16
CA ILE A 58 2.09 -13.24 7.61
C ILE A 58 1.77 -14.71 7.92
N ARG A 59 0.74 -15.27 7.29
CA ARG A 59 0.33 -16.66 7.50
C ARG A 59 1.48 -17.64 7.23
N SER A 60 2.20 -17.49 6.13
CA SER A 60 3.31 -18.36 5.76
C SER A 60 4.45 -18.38 6.79
N LEU A 61 4.63 -17.31 7.55
CA LEU A 61 5.63 -17.25 8.63
C LEU A 61 5.26 -18.11 9.85
N PHE A 62 4.00 -18.47 10.00
CA PHE A 62 3.50 -19.25 11.13
C PHE A 62 3.02 -20.68 10.75
N GLU A 63 2.74 -20.98 9.48
CA GLU A 63 2.13 -22.25 9.03
C GLU A 63 2.93 -23.53 9.36
N ASN A 64 4.25 -23.44 9.47
CA ASN A 64 5.12 -24.60 9.68
C ASN A 64 5.73 -24.66 11.08
N ARG A 65 5.17 -23.97 12.07
CA ARG A 65 5.71 -23.93 13.42
C ARG A 65 4.80 -24.70 14.38
N PRO A 66 5.37 -25.58 15.23
CA PRO A 66 4.60 -26.19 16.30
C PRO A 66 4.07 -25.10 17.24
N LEU A 67 2.81 -25.24 17.66
CA LEU A 67 2.14 -24.28 18.57
C LEU A 67 2.95 -24.00 19.85
N LYS A 68 3.81 -24.93 20.27
CA LYS A 68 4.73 -24.74 21.39
C LYS A 68 5.76 -23.64 21.11
N GLU A 69 6.36 -23.60 19.91
CA GLU A 69 7.33 -22.53 19.54
C GLU A 69 6.67 -21.17 19.36
N ILE A 70 5.38 -21.15 19.05
CA ILE A 70 4.58 -19.94 18.97
C ILE A 70 4.22 -19.42 20.37
N ALA A 71 4.04 -20.35 21.34
CA ALA A 71 3.65 -20.06 22.72
C ALA A 71 4.82 -19.85 23.69
N GLU A 72 6.03 -20.32 23.36
CA GLU A 72 7.26 -20.21 24.18
C GLU A 72 7.93 -18.81 24.13
N GLY A 73 7.25 -17.81 23.57
CA GLY A 73 7.55 -16.43 23.98
C GLY A 73 7.39 -16.34 25.50
N ASP A 74 8.41 -15.77 26.14
CA ASP A 74 8.51 -15.53 27.59
C ASP A 74 7.11 -15.40 28.22
N PRO A 75 6.65 -16.37 29.05
CA PRO A 75 5.33 -16.33 29.67
C PRO A 75 5.12 -15.09 30.56
N SER A 76 6.22 -14.38 30.92
CA SER A 76 6.15 -13.08 31.58
C SER A 76 5.82 -11.94 30.61
N LYS A 77 5.75 -12.20 29.30
CA LYS A 77 5.34 -11.26 28.25
C LYS A 77 4.18 -11.81 27.46
N PRO A 78 3.02 -11.99 28.08
CA PRO A 78 1.86 -12.50 27.40
C PRO A 78 1.49 -11.59 26.21
N GLY A 79 1.14 -12.19 25.09
CA GLY A 79 0.45 -11.48 24.02
C GLY A 79 1.25 -11.16 22.78
N ALA A 80 2.38 -11.78 22.51
CA ALA A 80 3.03 -11.65 21.22
C ALA A 80 3.31 -13.01 20.58
N LEU A 81 2.74 -13.23 19.40
CA LEU A 81 3.17 -14.31 18.50
C LEU A 81 4.46 -13.84 17.80
N HIS A 82 5.47 -14.68 17.77
CA HIS A 82 6.77 -14.34 17.19
C HIS A 82 7.11 -15.22 15.99
N ALA A 83 7.65 -14.61 14.93
CA ALA A 83 8.23 -15.33 13.80
C ALA A 83 9.58 -14.72 13.41
N LYS A 84 10.59 -15.56 13.12
CA LYS A 84 11.88 -15.09 12.60
C LYS A 84 11.71 -14.68 11.14
N LEU A 85 12.26 -13.54 10.77
CA LEU A 85 12.40 -13.05 9.41
C LEU A 85 13.71 -13.52 8.79
N ARG A 86 13.82 -13.49 7.45
CA ARG A 86 14.98 -14.02 6.72
C ARG A 86 16.30 -13.34 7.09
N ASP A 87 16.26 -12.03 7.33
CA ASP A 87 17.45 -11.21 7.57
C ASP A 87 17.80 -11.09 9.06
N GLY A 88 17.37 -12.06 9.88
CA GLY A 88 17.65 -12.09 11.32
C GLY A 88 16.73 -11.19 12.15
N GLY A 89 15.80 -10.53 11.52
CA GLY A 89 14.71 -9.77 12.14
C GLY A 89 13.66 -10.68 12.78
N GLU A 90 12.67 -10.06 13.39
CA GLU A 90 11.58 -10.74 14.08
C GLU A 90 10.24 -10.04 13.81
N LEU A 91 9.25 -10.81 13.36
CA LEU A 91 7.87 -10.35 13.32
C LEU A 91 7.20 -10.65 14.66
N ARG A 92 6.55 -9.66 15.25
CA ARG A 92 5.72 -9.79 16.45
C ARG A 92 4.30 -9.35 16.17
N ILE A 93 3.35 -10.24 16.44
CA ILE A 93 1.93 -9.86 16.47
C ILE A 93 1.60 -9.45 17.90
N VAL A 94 1.27 -8.20 18.10
CA VAL A 94 0.93 -7.66 19.41
C VAL A 94 -0.54 -7.95 19.70
N ILE A 95 -0.78 -8.97 20.52
CA ILE A 95 -2.11 -9.40 20.91
C ILE A 95 -2.24 -9.13 22.40
N ASN A 96 -2.76 -7.98 22.81
CA ASN A 96 -3.20 -7.90 24.20
C ASN A 96 -4.00 -6.63 24.54
N GLU A 97 -5.29 -6.72 24.38
CA GLU A 97 -6.20 -5.66 24.83
C GLU A 97 -6.17 -5.46 26.33
N SER A 98 -6.07 -6.52 27.12
CA SER A 98 -6.05 -6.43 28.60
C SER A 98 -4.77 -5.79 29.12
N LEU A 99 -3.60 -6.16 28.59
CA LEU A 99 -2.32 -5.56 28.99
C LEU A 99 -2.23 -4.09 28.58
N ILE A 100 -2.72 -3.73 27.40
CA ILE A 100 -2.78 -2.34 26.96
C ILE A 100 -3.72 -1.57 27.89
N ARG A 101 -4.89 -2.13 28.23
CA ARG A 101 -5.86 -1.52 29.15
C ARG A 101 -5.28 -1.34 30.55
N ASP A 102 -4.60 -2.34 31.09
CA ASP A 102 -4.01 -2.31 32.42
C ASP A 102 -2.81 -1.35 32.48
N HIS A 103 -2.06 -1.22 31.40
CA HIS A 103 -0.93 -0.30 31.29
C HIS A 103 -1.37 1.18 31.33
N PHE A 104 -2.54 1.48 30.79
CA PHE A 104 -3.10 2.83 30.73
C PHE A 104 -4.02 3.16 31.92
N ASN A 105 -3.58 2.84 33.15
CA ASN A 105 -4.28 3.23 34.37
C ASN A 105 -3.88 4.61 34.87
N GLY A 106 -4.80 5.34 35.51
CA GLY A 106 -4.55 6.61 36.18
C GLY A 106 -4.08 7.71 35.21
N ALA A 107 -3.08 8.48 35.61
CA ALA A 107 -2.59 9.65 34.86
C ALA A 107 -2.14 9.36 33.41
N LYS A 108 -1.70 8.13 33.09
CA LYS A 108 -1.41 7.73 31.72
C LYS A 108 -2.67 7.62 30.87
N ALA A 109 -3.76 7.07 31.43
CA ALA A 109 -5.05 7.00 30.77
C ALA A 109 -5.60 8.40 30.47
N ASP A 110 -5.44 9.34 31.38
CA ASP A 110 -5.93 10.71 31.20
C ASP A 110 -5.18 11.44 30.08
N ARG A 111 -3.88 11.24 29.96
CA ARG A 111 -3.09 11.78 28.84
C ARG A 111 -3.52 11.22 27.48
N VAL A 112 -3.76 9.92 27.41
CA VAL A 112 -4.23 9.26 26.18
C VAL A 112 -5.64 9.73 25.82
N ARG A 113 -6.53 9.84 26.80
CA ARG A 113 -7.89 10.36 26.60
C ARG A 113 -7.92 11.81 26.17
N ALA A 114 -6.99 12.64 26.65
CA ALA A 114 -6.90 14.04 26.24
C ALA A 114 -6.56 14.22 24.75
N VAL A 115 -5.83 13.25 24.16
CA VAL A 115 -5.48 13.28 22.74
C VAL A 115 -6.52 12.56 21.87
N PHE A 116 -7.21 11.56 22.43
CA PHE A 116 -8.17 10.74 21.71
C PHE A 116 -9.59 11.02 22.16
N MET A 117 -10.41 11.57 21.27
CA MET A 117 -11.86 11.71 21.51
C MET A 117 -12.58 10.34 21.59
N GLN A 118 -12.05 9.33 20.89
CA GLN A 118 -12.55 7.96 20.88
C GLN A 118 -11.37 6.99 21.07
N VAL A 119 -11.21 6.44 22.26
CA VAL A 119 -10.10 5.52 22.59
C VAL A 119 -10.18 4.22 21.80
N ASP A 120 -11.39 3.80 21.41
CA ASP A 120 -11.64 2.53 20.72
C ASP A 120 -11.46 2.58 19.19
N ALA A 121 -11.11 3.73 18.62
CA ALA A 121 -10.79 3.82 17.19
C ALA A 121 -9.55 2.98 16.87
N PRO A 122 -9.53 2.22 15.75
CA PRO A 122 -8.40 1.36 15.38
C PRO A 122 -7.05 2.07 15.40
N ASP A 123 -6.96 3.27 14.83
CA ASP A 123 -5.73 4.08 14.80
C ASP A 123 -5.23 4.40 16.21
N HIS A 124 -6.15 4.74 17.13
CA HIS A 124 -5.80 5.05 18.51
C HIS A 124 -5.28 3.80 19.25
N ARG A 125 -5.81 2.63 18.94
CA ARG A 125 -5.34 1.36 19.51
C ARG A 125 -3.97 0.97 18.98
N ILE A 126 -3.67 1.27 17.70
CA ILE A 126 -2.33 1.10 17.13
C ILE A 126 -1.32 2.00 17.85
N ILE A 127 -1.67 3.28 18.07
CA ILE A 127 -0.81 4.20 18.83
C ILE A 127 -0.65 3.72 20.28
N ALA A 128 -1.71 3.24 20.92
CA ALA A 128 -1.65 2.67 22.27
C ALA A 128 -0.70 1.46 22.33
N SER A 129 -0.71 0.59 21.32
CA SER A 129 0.22 -0.51 21.20
C SER A 129 1.67 -0.03 21.08
N ALA A 130 1.92 1.04 20.32
CA ALA A 130 3.25 1.65 20.20
C ALA A 130 3.73 2.24 21.53
N ILE A 131 2.87 2.93 22.26
CA ILE A 131 3.18 3.46 23.60
C ILE A 131 3.49 2.32 24.59
N TYR A 132 2.66 1.28 24.60
CA TYR A 132 2.89 0.09 25.43
C TYR A 132 4.26 -0.54 25.13
N LEU A 133 4.58 -0.75 23.87
CA LEU A 133 5.87 -1.31 23.46
C LEU A 133 7.04 -0.40 23.84
N ARG A 134 6.91 0.93 23.67
CA ARG A 134 7.92 1.91 24.09
C ARG A 134 8.21 1.81 25.58
N ASP A 135 7.18 1.73 26.39
CA ASP A 135 7.32 1.74 27.85
C ASP A 135 7.82 0.39 28.40
N THR A 136 7.67 -0.71 27.65
CA THR A 136 8.01 -2.07 28.09
C THR A 136 9.26 -2.67 27.38
N SER A 137 9.66 -2.11 26.24
CA SER A 137 10.82 -2.59 25.47
C SER A 137 12.12 -1.97 25.97
N LYS A 138 13.24 -2.72 25.77
CA LYS A 138 14.59 -2.21 26.11
C LYS A 138 15.18 -1.30 25.03
N GLY A 139 14.66 -1.33 23.83
CA GLY A 139 15.14 -0.60 22.65
C GLY A 139 14.17 0.48 22.19
N PRO A 140 14.61 1.34 21.25
CA PRO A 140 13.76 2.35 20.65
C PRO A 140 12.54 1.72 19.96
N VAL A 141 11.38 2.34 20.10
CA VAL A 141 10.14 1.95 19.44
C VAL A 141 9.69 3.10 18.55
N ILE A 142 9.44 2.80 17.29
CA ILE A 142 9.15 3.77 16.24
C ILE A 142 7.86 3.33 15.55
N LEU A 143 6.87 4.20 15.50
CA LEU A 143 5.66 4.00 14.70
C LEU A 143 5.96 4.37 13.26
N ILE A 144 5.66 3.47 12.33
CA ILE A 144 5.77 3.70 10.90
C ILE A 144 4.37 3.86 10.34
N THR A 145 4.07 5.03 9.81
CA THR A 145 2.75 5.34 9.21
C THR A 145 2.90 6.30 8.04
N LYS A 146 1.92 6.27 7.14
CA LYS A 146 1.76 7.25 6.05
C LYS A 146 0.64 8.26 6.37
N ASP A 147 -0.05 8.08 7.49
CA ASP A 147 -1.11 8.99 7.95
C ASP A 147 -0.52 10.12 8.78
N ALA A 148 -0.57 11.34 8.24
CA ALA A 148 -0.06 12.54 8.91
C ALA A 148 -0.81 12.85 10.22
N CYS A 149 -2.13 12.61 10.27
CA CYS A 149 -2.92 12.84 11.49
C CYS A 149 -2.56 11.86 12.58
N MET A 150 -2.39 10.58 12.23
CA MET A 150 -1.92 9.54 13.14
C MET A 150 -0.50 9.85 13.65
N ALA A 151 0.39 10.29 12.75
CA ALA A 151 1.75 10.68 13.11
C ALA A 151 1.78 11.81 14.15
N LEU A 152 1.00 12.88 13.93
CA LEU A 152 0.92 14.01 14.85
C LEU A 152 0.35 13.61 16.23
N LYS A 153 -0.69 12.78 16.25
CA LYS A 153 -1.25 12.25 17.50
C LYS A 153 -0.24 11.41 18.28
N ALA A 154 0.49 10.53 17.58
CA ALA A 154 1.52 9.69 18.20
C ALA A 154 2.68 10.51 18.76
N GLN A 155 3.15 11.52 18.03
CA GLN A 155 4.19 12.45 18.47
C GLN A 155 3.75 13.24 19.71
N ALA A 156 2.50 13.73 19.73
CA ALA A 156 1.94 14.42 20.91
C ALA A 156 1.93 13.55 22.18
N LEU A 157 1.92 12.22 22.01
CA LEU A 157 2.01 11.24 23.10
C LEU A 157 3.45 10.74 23.36
N GLY A 158 4.45 11.35 22.71
CA GLY A 158 5.86 11.04 22.89
C GLY A 158 6.27 9.71 22.27
N VAL A 159 5.61 9.29 21.18
CA VAL A 159 6.02 8.15 20.34
C VAL A 159 6.88 8.68 19.20
N ASP A 160 8.04 8.06 18.97
CA ASP A 160 8.83 8.34 17.79
C ASP A 160 8.08 7.84 16.55
N VAL A 161 7.99 8.69 15.53
CA VAL A 161 7.28 8.39 14.28
C VAL A 161 8.18 8.61 13.08
N GLN A 162 8.11 7.72 12.12
CA GLN A 162 8.75 7.87 10.82
C GLN A 162 7.74 7.62 9.70
N ASP A 163 7.83 8.43 8.66
CA ASP A 163 7.11 8.20 7.42
C ASP A 163 7.72 6.99 6.69
N TYR A 164 6.88 6.12 6.15
CA TYR A 164 7.34 5.01 5.34
C TYR A 164 7.77 5.52 3.95
N ARG A 165 9.04 5.80 3.84
CA ARG A 165 9.70 6.14 2.58
C ARG A 165 10.35 4.90 2.01
N ASN A 166 9.56 4.07 1.37
CA ASN A 166 10.14 3.13 0.45
C ASN A 166 10.17 3.83 -0.90
N ASP A 167 11.36 3.89 -1.50
CA ASP A 167 11.51 4.24 -2.90
C ASP A 167 10.82 3.15 -3.77
N ARG A 168 9.50 3.09 -3.71
CA ARG A 168 8.83 2.90 -4.97
C ARG A 168 9.40 4.03 -5.80
N VAL A 169 10.07 3.70 -6.89
CA VAL A 169 10.03 4.59 -8.03
C VAL A 169 8.57 5.04 -8.05
N GLU A 170 8.30 6.26 -7.58
CA GLU A 170 7.08 6.92 -7.93
C GLU A 170 7.15 6.97 -9.45
N THR A 171 6.64 5.91 -10.08
CA THR A 171 5.91 6.16 -11.29
C THR A 171 4.90 7.17 -10.78
N SER A 172 5.22 8.46 -11.00
CA SER A 172 4.27 9.53 -10.86
C SER A 172 2.98 8.94 -11.40
N ASP A 173 1.90 8.87 -10.61
CA ASP A 173 0.58 8.48 -11.13
C ASP A 173 0.10 9.47 -12.19
N GLU A 174 0.75 10.58 -12.32
CA GLU A 174 1.00 11.35 -13.52
C GLU A 174 2.16 10.65 -14.27
N GLY A 175 1.92 9.46 -14.81
CA GLY A 175 2.69 8.95 -15.91
C GLY A 175 2.61 10.05 -16.95
N GLU A 176 3.67 10.84 -17.10
CA GLU A 176 3.78 11.79 -18.17
C GLU A 176 3.75 10.98 -19.46
N TYR A 177 2.51 10.70 -19.89
CA TYR A 177 2.32 10.16 -21.22
C TYR A 177 2.92 11.19 -22.16
N ARG A 178 3.85 10.73 -22.97
CA ARG A 178 4.40 11.59 -24.01
C ARG A 178 3.25 12.17 -24.81
N THR A 179 3.20 13.50 -24.91
CA THR A 179 2.14 14.20 -25.64
C THR A 179 2.64 14.57 -27.02
N ILE A 180 1.96 14.11 -28.05
CA ILE A 180 2.31 14.37 -29.44
C ILE A 180 1.23 15.27 -30.03
N LYS A 181 1.63 16.48 -30.47
CA LYS A 181 0.73 17.36 -31.21
C LYS A 181 0.52 16.83 -32.61
N VAL A 182 -0.72 16.63 -32.97
CA VAL A 182 -1.15 16.18 -34.29
C VAL A 182 -2.06 17.22 -34.96
N THR A 183 -2.09 17.20 -36.29
CA THR A 183 -3.00 18.08 -37.02
C THR A 183 -4.46 17.61 -36.88
N ALA A 184 -5.41 18.52 -37.08
CA ALA A 184 -6.82 18.16 -37.05
C ALA A 184 -7.19 17.12 -38.16
N ALA A 185 -6.47 17.10 -39.26
CA ALA A 185 -6.62 16.07 -40.30
C ALA A 185 -6.15 14.71 -39.80
N ALA A 186 -4.94 14.62 -39.21
CA ALA A 186 -4.40 13.39 -38.65
C ALA A 186 -5.30 12.85 -37.52
N MET A 187 -5.88 13.72 -36.70
CA MET A 187 -6.82 13.32 -35.64
C MET A 187 -8.13 12.76 -36.22
N ARG A 188 -8.64 13.30 -37.33
CA ARG A 188 -9.80 12.72 -38.04
C ARG A 188 -9.47 11.34 -38.60
N ASP A 189 -8.36 11.21 -39.32
CA ASP A 189 -7.92 9.93 -39.88
C ASP A 189 -7.75 8.89 -38.79
N PHE A 190 -7.16 9.27 -37.67
CA PHE A 190 -7.00 8.40 -36.49
C PHE A 190 -8.34 7.84 -35.97
N ARG A 191 -9.39 8.68 -35.96
CA ARG A 191 -10.72 8.30 -35.49
C ARG A 191 -11.49 7.47 -36.52
N GLU A 192 -11.44 7.90 -37.78
CA GLU A 192 -12.25 7.29 -38.86
C GLU A 192 -11.62 5.99 -39.37
N LEU A 193 -10.31 6.00 -39.60
CA LEU A 193 -9.59 4.87 -40.18
C LEU A 193 -9.05 3.91 -39.09
N GLY A 194 -9.01 4.34 -37.82
CA GLY A 194 -8.47 3.54 -36.73
C GLY A 194 -6.97 3.35 -36.75
N GLN A 195 -6.26 4.12 -37.59
CA GLN A 195 -4.79 4.17 -37.66
C GLN A 195 -4.37 5.47 -38.30
N VAL A 196 -3.24 6.02 -37.84
CA VAL A 196 -2.62 7.19 -38.46
C VAL A 196 -1.10 7.04 -38.44
N GLN A 197 -0.44 7.58 -39.45
CA GLN A 197 1.01 7.73 -39.47
C GLN A 197 1.40 9.16 -39.08
N VAL A 198 2.26 9.27 -38.05
CA VAL A 198 2.78 10.55 -37.57
C VAL A 198 4.30 10.49 -37.52
N LYS A 199 4.95 11.42 -38.20
CA LYS A 199 6.42 11.56 -38.12
C LYS A 199 6.76 12.25 -36.79
N VAL A 200 7.20 11.48 -35.83
CA VAL A 200 7.64 11.98 -34.53
C VAL A 200 9.16 12.09 -34.54
N LYS A 201 9.68 13.29 -34.30
CA LYS A 201 11.11 13.57 -34.11
C LYS A 201 11.32 13.90 -32.62
N GLU A 202 11.29 12.90 -31.77
CA GLU A 202 11.50 13.09 -30.33
C GLU A 202 12.63 12.19 -29.83
N GLU A 203 13.38 12.68 -28.86
CA GLU A 203 14.35 11.91 -28.10
C GLU A 203 13.87 11.77 -26.64
N PRO A 204 13.85 10.57 -26.09
CA PRO A 204 14.23 9.30 -26.70
C PRO A 204 13.24 8.81 -27.79
N PRO A 205 13.67 7.92 -28.72
CA PRO A 205 12.78 7.42 -29.76
C PRO A 205 11.62 6.63 -29.15
N LEU A 206 10.47 6.64 -29.83
CA LEU A 206 9.30 5.86 -29.45
C LEU A 206 9.60 4.37 -29.49
N ILE A 207 9.18 3.68 -28.45
CA ILE A 207 9.26 2.21 -28.40
C ILE A 207 7.96 1.55 -28.88
N LEU A 208 8.07 0.31 -29.37
CA LEU A 208 6.90 -0.48 -29.79
C LEU A 208 5.94 -0.67 -28.60
N ASN A 209 4.65 -0.44 -28.85
CA ASN A 209 3.58 -0.47 -27.84
C ASN A 209 3.62 0.67 -26.80
N GLU A 210 4.41 1.70 -27.00
CA GLU A 210 4.36 2.89 -26.15
C GLU A 210 2.99 3.58 -26.28
N TYR A 211 2.45 3.99 -25.13
CA TYR A 211 1.22 4.77 -25.08
C TYR A 211 1.57 6.27 -25.05
N VAL A 212 0.90 7.02 -25.88
CA VAL A 212 1.08 8.49 -25.99
C VAL A 212 -0.28 9.17 -25.98
N MET A 213 -0.28 10.47 -25.66
CA MET A 213 -1.47 11.31 -25.80
C MET A 213 -1.36 12.15 -27.06
N PHE A 214 -2.25 11.92 -28.00
CA PHE A 214 -2.42 12.82 -29.13
C PHE A 214 -3.22 14.05 -28.73
N THR A 215 -2.69 15.23 -29.05
CA THR A 215 -3.37 16.49 -28.80
C THR A 215 -3.50 17.30 -30.08
N SER A 216 -4.67 17.88 -30.30
CA SER A 216 -4.95 18.90 -31.29
C SER A 216 -5.64 20.08 -30.60
N ASP A 217 -5.89 21.17 -31.31
CA ASP A 217 -6.47 22.40 -30.71
C ASP A 217 -7.79 22.17 -29.93
N SER A 218 -8.52 21.12 -30.23
CA SER A 218 -9.84 20.84 -29.65
C SER A 218 -9.98 19.45 -29.02
N TRP A 219 -8.97 18.58 -29.14
CA TRP A 219 -9.12 17.17 -28.75
C TRP A 219 -7.83 16.57 -28.20
N THR A 220 -7.99 15.69 -27.22
CA THR A 220 -6.92 14.87 -26.66
C THR A 220 -7.39 13.41 -26.63
N GLU A 221 -6.60 12.51 -27.20
CA GLU A 221 -6.93 11.08 -27.26
C GLU A 221 -5.71 10.19 -27.04
N PRO A 222 -5.85 9.07 -26.29
CA PRO A 222 -4.78 8.13 -26.11
C PRO A 222 -4.54 7.31 -27.39
N ALA A 223 -3.27 7.13 -27.72
CA ALA A 223 -2.83 6.34 -28.87
C ALA A 223 -1.72 5.36 -28.47
N ARG A 224 -1.63 4.23 -29.16
CA ARG A 224 -0.57 3.25 -28.98
C ARG A 224 0.29 3.23 -30.24
N HIS A 225 1.61 3.36 -30.07
CA HIS A 225 2.59 3.22 -31.13
C HIS A 225 2.73 1.74 -31.54
N VAL A 226 2.53 1.45 -32.82
CA VAL A 226 2.60 0.07 -33.34
C VAL A 226 3.79 -0.15 -34.29
N GLY A 227 4.75 0.77 -34.30
CA GLY A 227 5.96 0.72 -35.10
C GLY A 227 5.93 1.68 -36.31
N ASP A 228 7.09 2.05 -36.80
CA ASP A 228 7.29 2.88 -38.00
C ASP A 228 6.50 4.20 -38.04
N GLY A 229 6.26 4.80 -36.84
CA GLY A 229 5.47 6.01 -36.72
C GLY A 229 3.96 5.82 -36.91
N ALA A 230 3.48 4.57 -36.94
CA ALA A 230 2.06 4.24 -36.98
C ALA A 230 1.47 4.17 -35.56
N PHE A 231 0.26 4.70 -35.41
CA PHE A 231 -0.46 4.73 -34.14
C PHE A 231 -1.90 4.23 -34.31
N VAL A 232 -2.38 3.50 -33.33
CA VAL A 232 -3.75 2.98 -33.26
C VAL A 232 -4.46 3.42 -31.98
N PRO A 233 -5.79 3.59 -31.99
CA PRO A 233 -6.58 3.84 -30.81
C PRO A 233 -6.47 2.67 -29.83
N LEU A 234 -6.63 2.93 -28.53
CA LEU A 234 -6.76 1.88 -27.55
C LEU A 234 -8.06 1.08 -27.81
N GLY A 235 -7.92 -0.22 -28.12
CA GLY A 235 -9.04 -1.07 -28.51
C GLY A 235 -10.21 -1.11 -27.52
N LEU A 236 -9.93 -0.92 -26.22
CA LEU A 236 -10.93 -0.80 -25.15
C LEU A 236 -11.91 0.37 -25.36
N TYR A 237 -11.50 1.44 -26.04
CA TYR A 237 -12.35 2.61 -26.24
C TYR A 237 -13.45 2.38 -27.29
N ARG A 238 -13.20 1.54 -28.30
CA ARG A 238 -14.22 1.22 -29.32
C ARG A 238 -15.25 0.21 -28.81
N GLU A 239 -14.85 -0.74 -27.97
CA GLU A 239 -15.79 -1.71 -27.39
C GLU A 239 -16.73 -1.07 -26.35
N PHE A 240 -16.25 -0.12 -25.57
CA PHE A 240 -17.08 0.59 -24.61
C PHE A 240 -18.09 1.55 -25.26
N MET A 241 -17.73 2.21 -26.35
CA MET A 241 -18.63 3.13 -27.05
C MET A 241 -19.59 2.42 -28.02
N SER A 242 -19.30 1.18 -28.41
CA SER A 242 -20.21 0.36 -29.24
C SER A 242 -21.19 -0.48 -28.40
N SER A 243 -21.03 -0.57 -27.10
CA SER A 243 -21.94 -1.30 -26.20
C SER A 243 -23.22 -0.55 -25.83
N ASP A 244 -23.37 0.72 -26.25
CA ASP A 244 -24.62 1.47 -26.09
C ASP A 244 -25.66 1.22 -27.19
N SER A 245 -25.32 0.38 -28.17
CA SER A 245 -26.30 -0.17 -29.13
C SER A 245 -26.33 -1.69 -28.99
N GLY A 246 -27.22 -2.17 -28.14
CA GLY A 246 -27.55 -3.54 -27.79
C GLY A 246 -27.17 -4.62 -28.81
N SER A 247 -26.03 -5.27 -28.62
CA SER A 247 -25.85 -6.69 -28.91
C SER A 247 -24.51 -7.19 -28.37
N ARG A 248 -24.58 -7.98 -27.30
CA ARG A 248 -23.45 -8.76 -26.79
C ARG A 248 -23.09 -9.82 -27.84
N LYS A 249 -21.94 -9.73 -28.47
CA LYS A 249 -21.27 -10.88 -29.05
C LYS A 249 -20.00 -11.17 -28.22
N GLY A 250 -19.98 -12.40 -27.73
CA GLY A 250 -19.02 -12.87 -26.75
C GLY A 250 -17.57 -12.83 -27.21
N LEU A 251 -16.68 -12.64 -26.23
CA LEU A 251 -15.27 -12.94 -26.34
C LEU A 251 -15.08 -14.40 -26.71
N GLN A 252 -14.43 -14.64 -27.83
CA GLN A 252 -13.64 -15.85 -28.05
C GLN A 252 -12.17 -15.48 -28.05
N MET A 253 -11.41 -16.33 -27.33
CA MET A 253 -9.99 -16.22 -27.00
C MET A 253 -9.09 -15.89 -28.18
#